data_661e59fee6ad4c44d4746faecbba4a4a
#
_entry.id   661e59fee6ad4c44d4746faecbba4a4a
#
_cell.length_a   1.000
_cell.length_b   1.000
_cell.length_c   1.000
_cell.angle_alpha   90.00
_cell.angle_beta   90.00
_cell.angle_gamma   90.00
#
_symmetry.space_group_name_H-M   'P 1'
#
loop_
_entity.id
_entity.type
_entity.pdbx_description
1 polymer ?
#
loop_
_entity_poly.entity_id
_entity_poly.type
_entity_poly.pdbx_seq_one_letter_code
_entity_poly.pdbx_strand_id
1 'polypeptide(L)'
;MMKEYRTIHEISGPLMVVEKVDGVTYDELAEIELSDGSIRRCKVLEVNGDKAVVQLFESSAGINLRDSKIRFLGHPLELAVSGDMLGRVFNGMGQPIDGGPAILPEKSLDINGQPINPAARDYPNEFIQTGVSSIDGLNTLVRGQKLPIFSGNGLPHAQLAAQIARQAKVLGDSASNFAVVFAAIGITFEESEYFVNEFKRTGAIDRTVLFTNLANDPAVERISTPRMALTAAEYLAFEKGMHVLVILTDITNYAEALREVSAAKKEVPGRRGYPGYLYTDLAQMYERAGRQLGKPGSITMIPILTMPENDKTHPIPDLTGYITEGQIILSQELFRKGINPPVDVLPSLSRLKDKGVGVGKTREDHASTMNQLFAAYASGKEAKELMTILGESALSPTDLLYAKFADEFEKRYVSQGYETNRSVIETLDLGWELLSILPKSELKRIKQDMIDKYLPKKES
;
A
#
# COMPACT_ATOMS: atom_id res chain seq x y z
N MET A 1 38.39 -13.18 1.19
CA MET A 1 39.14 -12.50 0.10
C MET A 1 38.17 -12.37 -1.06
N MET A 2 37.75 -11.17 -1.43
CA MET A 2 36.86 -10.96 -2.56
C MET A 2 37.57 -11.44 -3.85
N LYS A 3 36.94 -12.35 -4.60
CA LYS A 3 37.44 -12.84 -5.87
C LYS A 3 36.93 -11.93 -7.01
N GLU A 4 37.85 -11.56 -7.90
CA GLU A 4 37.55 -10.78 -9.11
C GLU A 4 37.58 -11.71 -10.31
N TYR A 5 36.55 -11.63 -11.17
CA TYR A 5 36.40 -12.47 -12.36
C TYR A 5 36.39 -11.61 -13.62
N ARG A 6 37.06 -12.08 -14.66
CA ARG A 6 37.06 -11.48 -16.02
C ARG A 6 36.45 -12.45 -17.05
N THR A 7 35.59 -13.32 -16.56
CA THR A 7 35.00 -14.43 -17.33
C THR A 7 33.56 -14.18 -17.72
N ILE A 8 33.26 -12.92 -18.08
CA ILE A 8 31.95 -12.57 -18.63
C ILE A 8 31.82 -13.23 -20.01
N HIS A 9 30.83 -14.12 -20.15
CA HIS A 9 30.66 -14.94 -21.33
C HIS A 9 29.64 -14.36 -22.31
N GLU A 10 28.47 -13.91 -21.79
CA GLU A 10 27.35 -13.43 -22.60
C GLU A 10 26.62 -12.31 -21.87
N ILE A 11 26.08 -11.36 -22.66
CA ILE A 11 25.18 -10.31 -22.19
C ILE A 11 23.95 -10.33 -23.08
N SER A 12 22.76 -10.43 -22.46
CA SER A 12 21.47 -10.42 -23.15
C SER A 12 20.49 -9.51 -22.40
N GLY A 13 20.32 -8.28 -22.88
CA GLY A 13 19.50 -7.27 -22.18
C GLY A 13 20.07 -6.97 -20.79
N PRO A 14 19.25 -7.11 -19.74
CA PRO A 14 19.69 -6.87 -18.34
C PRO A 14 20.42 -8.08 -17.74
N LEU A 15 20.55 -9.19 -18.44
CA LEU A 15 21.16 -10.41 -17.95
C LEU A 15 22.57 -10.59 -18.48
N MET A 16 23.43 -11.12 -17.62
CA MET A 16 24.82 -11.44 -17.95
C MET A 16 25.21 -12.80 -17.37
N VAL A 17 25.94 -13.59 -18.14
CA VAL A 17 26.50 -14.87 -17.72
C VAL A 17 27.98 -14.72 -17.40
N VAL A 18 28.36 -15.15 -16.22
CA VAL A 18 29.76 -15.19 -15.75
C VAL A 18 30.16 -16.65 -15.53
N GLU A 19 31.25 -17.05 -16.13
CA GLU A 19 31.78 -18.44 -16.03
C GLU A 19 32.97 -18.53 -15.06
N LYS A 20 33.28 -19.75 -14.66
CA LYS A 20 34.40 -20.10 -13.76
C LYS A 20 34.31 -19.39 -12.40
N VAL A 21 33.08 -19.21 -11.91
CA VAL A 21 32.83 -18.68 -10.58
C VAL A 21 32.94 -19.79 -9.53
N ASP A 22 33.32 -19.44 -8.31
CA ASP A 22 33.44 -20.37 -7.20
C ASP A 22 32.96 -19.72 -5.90
N GLY A 23 32.05 -20.42 -5.19
CA GLY A 23 31.51 -19.96 -3.92
C GLY A 23 30.50 -18.82 -4.01
N VAL A 24 29.93 -18.57 -5.21
CA VAL A 24 28.86 -17.58 -5.42
C VAL A 24 27.52 -18.16 -4.98
N THR A 25 26.69 -17.33 -4.36
CA THR A 25 25.37 -17.72 -3.85
C THR A 25 24.23 -16.99 -4.54
N TYR A 26 22.99 -17.52 -4.40
CA TYR A 26 21.78 -16.87 -4.89
C TYR A 26 21.57 -15.52 -4.19
N ASP A 27 21.00 -14.57 -4.93
CA ASP A 27 20.70 -13.20 -4.49
C ASP A 27 21.92 -12.39 -4.03
N GLU A 28 23.14 -12.92 -4.19
CA GLU A 28 24.37 -12.22 -3.86
C GLU A 28 24.55 -10.98 -4.72
N LEU A 29 24.92 -9.87 -4.08
CA LEU A 29 25.24 -8.62 -4.75
C LEU A 29 26.61 -8.73 -5.42
N ALA A 30 26.75 -8.18 -6.60
CA ALA A 30 28.02 -8.07 -7.30
C ALA A 30 28.20 -6.69 -7.92
N GLU A 31 29.45 -6.32 -8.14
CA GLU A 31 29.86 -5.07 -8.78
C GLU A 31 30.62 -5.38 -10.06
N ILE A 32 30.29 -4.66 -11.14
CA ILE A 32 30.99 -4.72 -12.41
C ILE A 32 31.76 -3.44 -12.57
N GLU A 33 33.07 -3.52 -12.66
CA GLU A 33 33.96 -2.43 -13.03
C GLU A 33 34.10 -2.38 -14.56
N LEU A 34 33.72 -1.27 -15.16
CA LEU A 34 33.85 -1.04 -16.59
C LEU A 34 35.26 -0.55 -16.93
N SER A 35 35.58 -0.52 -18.23
CA SER A 35 36.89 -0.08 -18.74
C SER A 35 37.21 1.40 -18.43
N ASP A 36 36.17 2.23 -18.20
CA ASP A 36 36.30 3.62 -17.80
C ASP A 36 36.42 3.84 -16.27
N GLY A 37 36.43 2.74 -15.50
CA GLY A 37 36.49 2.74 -14.04
C GLY A 37 35.14 2.97 -13.35
N SER A 38 34.05 3.14 -14.10
CA SER A 38 32.73 3.22 -13.53
C SER A 38 32.28 1.86 -12.97
N ILE A 39 31.52 1.86 -11.89
CA ILE A 39 31.01 0.65 -11.24
C ILE A 39 29.50 0.57 -11.46
N ARG A 40 29.04 -0.61 -11.86
CA ARG A 40 27.62 -0.95 -11.92
C ARG A 40 27.31 -2.11 -10.99
N ARG A 41 26.10 -2.10 -10.45
CA ARG A 41 25.65 -3.15 -9.55
C ARG A 41 24.82 -4.19 -10.30
N CYS A 42 24.92 -5.41 -9.81
CA CYS A 42 24.10 -6.53 -10.29
C CYS A 42 23.85 -7.51 -9.15
N LYS A 43 22.89 -8.39 -9.31
CA LYS A 43 22.64 -9.48 -8.37
C LYS A 43 22.63 -10.84 -9.06
N VAL A 44 23.02 -11.87 -8.33
CA VAL A 44 22.98 -13.24 -8.80
C VAL A 44 21.54 -13.74 -8.83
N LEU A 45 21.10 -14.19 -10.00
CA LEU A 45 19.78 -14.81 -10.16
C LEU A 45 19.82 -16.33 -10.12
N GLU A 46 20.91 -16.90 -10.62
CA GLU A 46 21.03 -18.35 -10.77
C GLU A 46 22.50 -18.75 -10.71
N VAL A 47 22.75 -19.89 -10.11
CA VAL A 47 24.08 -20.50 -10.06
C VAL A 47 23.97 -21.93 -10.55
N ASN A 48 24.69 -22.26 -11.63
CA ASN A 48 24.74 -23.58 -12.26
C ASN A 48 26.19 -24.06 -12.37
N GLY A 49 26.61 -24.83 -11.37
CA GLY A 49 28.00 -25.29 -11.28
C GLY A 49 28.99 -24.13 -11.16
N ASP A 50 29.84 -23.93 -12.16
CA ASP A 50 30.81 -22.83 -12.21
C ASP A 50 30.32 -21.60 -13.01
N LYS A 51 29.01 -21.53 -13.30
CA LYS A 51 28.39 -20.39 -13.99
C LYS A 51 27.39 -19.68 -13.11
N ALA A 52 27.41 -18.36 -13.12
CA ALA A 52 26.43 -17.50 -12.50
C ALA A 52 25.71 -16.65 -13.54
N VAL A 53 24.38 -16.62 -13.47
CA VAL A 53 23.56 -15.64 -14.20
C VAL A 53 23.31 -14.47 -13.26
N VAL A 54 23.73 -13.29 -13.68
CA VAL A 54 23.54 -12.06 -12.91
C VAL A 54 22.61 -11.11 -13.64
N GLN A 55 21.86 -10.36 -12.88
CA GLN A 55 20.96 -9.32 -13.38
C GLN A 55 21.54 -7.96 -13.05
N LEU A 56 21.74 -7.15 -14.10
CA LEU A 56 22.19 -5.76 -13.99
C LEU A 56 21.10 -4.88 -13.40
N PHE A 57 21.45 -3.98 -12.50
CA PHE A 57 20.54 -2.95 -12.00
C PHE A 57 20.45 -1.76 -12.96
N GLU A 58 21.44 -1.59 -13.79
CA GLU A 58 21.57 -0.50 -14.75
C GLU A 58 21.68 -1.03 -16.20
N SER A 59 21.76 -0.11 -17.17
CA SER A 59 21.95 -0.47 -18.57
C SER A 59 23.22 -1.31 -18.78
N SER A 60 23.17 -2.30 -19.68
CA SER A 60 24.35 -3.07 -20.15
C SER A 60 25.28 -2.29 -21.09
N ALA A 61 24.89 -1.07 -21.47
CA ALA A 61 25.72 -0.27 -22.38
C ALA A 61 27.10 0.03 -21.80
N GLY A 62 28.15 -0.16 -22.58
CA GLY A 62 29.55 0.07 -22.14
C GLY A 62 30.20 -1.12 -21.43
N ILE A 63 29.48 -2.19 -21.11
CA ILE A 63 30.11 -3.42 -20.59
C ILE A 63 30.83 -4.12 -21.73
N ASN A 64 32.13 -4.36 -21.53
CA ASN A 64 32.96 -5.08 -22.47
C ASN A 64 33.30 -6.47 -21.90
N LEU A 65 33.01 -7.52 -22.68
CA LEU A 65 33.25 -8.91 -22.28
C LEU A 65 34.73 -9.22 -21.96
N ARG A 66 35.67 -8.43 -22.52
CA ARG A 66 37.10 -8.68 -22.34
C ARG A 66 37.73 -7.87 -21.22
N ASP A 67 37.27 -6.62 -21.04
CA ASP A 67 37.93 -5.64 -20.17
C ASP A 67 37.17 -5.40 -18.87
N SER A 68 35.84 -5.65 -18.85
CA SER A 68 35.04 -5.51 -17.63
C SER A 68 35.34 -6.63 -16.64
N LYS A 69 35.29 -6.29 -15.37
CA LYS A 69 35.55 -7.21 -14.26
C LYS A 69 34.32 -7.27 -13.35
N ILE A 70 34.00 -8.43 -12.85
CA ILE A 70 32.96 -8.62 -11.86
C ILE A 70 33.51 -9.10 -10.53
N ARG A 71 32.98 -8.56 -9.45
CA ARG A 71 33.34 -8.92 -8.09
C ARG A 71 32.06 -9.23 -7.30
N PHE A 72 31.97 -10.41 -6.76
CA PHE A 72 30.90 -10.85 -5.88
C PHE A 72 31.20 -10.43 -4.45
N LEU A 73 30.19 -9.87 -3.74
CA LEU A 73 30.39 -9.23 -2.45
C LEU A 73 30.18 -10.16 -1.25
N GLY A 74 29.62 -11.35 -1.47
CA GLY A 74 29.40 -12.35 -0.43
C GLY A 74 28.17 -12.09 0.47
N HIS A 75 27.33 -11.13 0.09
CA HIS A 75 26.09 -10.82 0.80
C HIS A 75 25.00 -10.37 -0.18
N PRO A 76 23.71 -10.52 0.16
CA PRO A 76 22.62 -10.02 -0.67
C PRO A 76 22.55 -8.49 -0.65
N LEU A 77 21.56 -7.94 -1.35
CA LEU A 77 21.29 -6.52 -1.29
C LEU A 77 20.74 -6.14 0.09
N GLU A 78 21.42 -5.22 0.75
CA GLU A 78 21.11 -4.76 2.10
C GLU A 78 20.69 -3.30 2.11
N LEU A 79 19.90 -2.94 3.11
CA LEU A 79 19.56 -1.56 3.44
C LEU A 79 20.26 -1.16 4.74
N ALA A 80 21.00 -0.06 4.70
CA ALA A 80 21.51 0.61 5.89
C ALA A 80 20.33 1.27 6.63
N VAL A 81 20.04 0.80 7.84
CA VAL A 81 18.91 1.29 8.64
C VAL A 81 19.38 2.05 9.88
N SER A 82 18.68 3.11 10.19
CA SER A 82 18.88 3.99 11.33
C SER A 82 17.59 4.77 11.63
N GLY A 83 17.45 5.27 12.84
CA GLY A 83 16.40 6.25 13.18
C GLY A 83 16.44 7.51 12.32
N ASP A 84 17.61 7.86 11.79
CA ASP A 84 17.83 9.03 10.93
C ASP A 84 17.20 8.91 9.52
N MET A 85 16.59 7.77 9.20
CA MET A 85 15.80 7.61 7.96
C MET A 85 14.50 8.41 7.99
N LEU A 86 13.96 8.71 9.15
CA LEU A 86 12.76 9.56 9.27
C LEU A 86 13.04 10.96 8.71
N GLY A 87 12.12 11.48 7.94
CA GLY A 87 12.26 12.77 7.29
C GLY A 87 13.02 12.75 5.96
N ARG A 88 13.50 11.57 5.53
CA ARG A 88 14.39 11.45 4.37
C ARG A 88 13.69 10.85 3.15
N VAL A 89 14.23 11.18 1.97
CA VAL A 89 13.80 10.67 0.67
C VAL A 89 14.91 9.83 0.04
N PHE A 90 14.56 8.63 -0.38
CA PHE A 90 15.47 7.62 -0.96
C PHE A 90 15.03 7.23 -2.37
N ASN A 91 15.99 6.82 -3.19
CA ASN A 91 15.68 6.10 -4.44
C ASN A 91 15.28 4.63 -4.13
N GLY A 92 14.92 3.88 -5.15
CA GLY A 92 14.52 2.47 -5.01
C GLY A 92 15.64 1.52 -4.55
N MET A 93 16.88 1.99 -4.54
CA MET A 93 18.06 1.26 -4.01
C MET A 93 18.44 1.67 -2.59
N GLY A 94 17.63 2.49 -1.92
CA GLY A 94 17.89 2.93 -0.56
C GLY A 94 18.95 4.01 -0.41
N GLN A 95 19.30 4.71 -1.49
CA GLN A 95 20.25 5.82 -1.45
C GLN A 95 19.49 7.14 -1.24
N PRO A 96 19.94 8.02 -0.31
CA PRO A 96 19.32 9.33 -0.14
C PRO A 96 19.41 10.18 -1.41
N ILE A 97 18.30 10.82 -1.79
CA ILE A 97 18.21 11.71 -2.98
C ILE A 97 17.73 13.12 -2.62
N ASP A 98 17.57 13.41 -1.36
CA ASP A 98 17.10 14.71 -0.82
C ASP A 98 18.21 15.73 -0.60
N GLY A 99 19.44 15.43 -1.03
CA GLY A 99 20.61 16.28 -0.81
C GLY A 99 21.18 16.25 0.61
N GLY A 100 20.60 15.43 1.50
CA GLY A 100 21.10 15.22 2.85
C GLY A 100 22.30 14.27 2.90
N PRO A 101 22.96 14.14 4.07
CA PRO A 101 24.08 13.24 4.25
C PRO A 101 23.69 11.77 4.08
N ALA A 102 24.67 10.91 3.80
CA ALA A 102 24.47 9.47 3.84
C ALA A 102 23.99 9.03 5.23
N ILE A 103 23.11 8.02 5.27
CA ILE A 103 22.64 7.45 6.53
C ILE A 103 23.81 6.72 7.21
N LEU A 104 24.08 7.06 8.47
CA LEU A 104 25.00 6.29 9.30
C LEU A 104 24.24 5.04 9.79
N PRO A 105 24.64 3.84 9.34
CA PRO A 105 23.89 2.64 9.65
C PRO A 105 24.05 2.27 11.13
N GLU A 106 22.93 2.07 11.82
CA GLU A 106 22.91 1.33 13.06
C GLU A 106 23.05 -0.18 12.76
N LYS A 107 22.45 -0.60 11.64
CA LYS A 107 22.56 -1.97 11.10
C LYS A 107 22.45 -1.93 9.57
N SER A 108 22.95 -3.00 8.94
CA SER A 108 22.64 -3.35 7.55
C SER A 108 21.78 -4.61 7.55
N LEU A 109 20.62 -4.55 6.89
CA LEU A 109 19.63 -5.61 6.87
C LEU A 109 19.34 -6.07 5.45
N ASP A 110 19.29 -7.39 5.25
CA ASP A 110 18.84 -7.99 3.99
C ASP A 110 17.43 -7.53 3.63
N ILE A 111 17.25 -7.01 2.42
CA ILE A 111 15.96 -6.49 1.97
C ILE A 111 14.93 -7.58 1.67
N ASN A 112 15.36 -8.82 1.46
CA ASN A 112 14.43 -9.93 1.22
C ASN A 112 13.53 -10.17 2.44
N GLY A 113 14.06 -10.00 3.64
CA GLY A 113 13.31 -10.15 4.89
C GLY A 113 12.67 -11.53 5.02
N GLN A 114 11.81 -11.68 6.00
CA GLN A 114 11.04 -12.90 6.21
C GLN A 114 9.59 -12.59 6.58
N PRO A 115 8.60 -13.34 6.08
CA PRO A 115 7.24 -13.30 6.60
C PRO A 115 7.23 -13.49 8.11
N ILE A 116 6.34 -12.78 8.80
CA ILE A 116 6.16 -12.98 10.24
C ILE A 116 5.69 -14.42 10.49
N ASN A 117 6.40 -15.14 11.36
CA ASN A 117 5.99 -16.48 11.75
C ASN A 117 4.55 -16.47 12.29
N PRO A 118 3.65 -17.29 11.76
CA PRO A 118 2.25 -17.34 12.21
C PRO A 118 2.10 -17.55 13.73
N ALA A 119 2.96 -18.35 14.36
CA ALA A 119 2.95 -18.58 15.80
C ALA A 119 3.38 -17.36 16.64
N ALA A 120 4.10 -16.42 16.04
CA ALA A 120 4.53 -15.18 16.66
C ALA A 120 3.59 -14.00 16.38
N ARG A 121 2.51 -14.19 15.59
CA ARG A 121 1.56 -13.13 15.27
C ARG A 121 0.66 -12.82 16.45
N ASP A 122 0.44 -11.54 16.69
CA ASP A 122 -0.60 -11.04 17.59
C ASP A 122 -1.83 -10.57 16.78
N TYR A 123 -3.02 -10.69 17.39
CA TYR A 123 -4.25 -10.34 16.69
C TYR A 123 -4.45 -8.83 16.57
N PRO A 124 -4.78 -8.33 15.35
CA PRO A 124 -5.18 -6.94 15.13
C PRO A 124 -6.46 -6.61 15.91
N ASN A 125 -6.43 -5.57 16.75
CA ASN A 125 -7.57 -5.18 17.60
C ASN A 125 -7.64 -3.69 17.94
N GLU A 126 -6.76 -2.86 17.38
CA GLU A 126 -6.70 -1.42 17.64
C GLU A 126 -7.06 -0.64 16.37
N PHE A 127 -7.83 0.43 16.55
CA PHE A 127 -8.28 1.29 15.46
C PHE A 127 -7.15 2.20 14.96
N ILE A 128 -6.99 2.27 13.64
CA ILE A 128 -6.19 3.30 12.99
C ILE A 128 -7.13 4.29 12.32
N GLN A 129 -7.09 5.54 12.75
CA GLN A 129 -7.82 6.62 12.12
C GLN A 129 -7.07 7.08 10.87
N THR A 130 -7.70 6.94 9.71
CA THR A 130 -7.18 7.44 8.43
C THR A 130 -7.60 8.88 8.15
N GLY A 131 -8.61 9.38 8.85
CA GLY A 131 -9.24 10.68 8.64
C GLY A 131 -10.17 10.73 7.43
N VAL A 132 -10.44 9.58 6.80
CA VAL A 132 -11.35 9.42 5.65
C VAL A 132 -12.60 8.68 6.11
N SER A 133 -13.76 9.38 6.11
CA SER A 133 -15.01 8.86 6.67
C SER A 133 -15.45 7.53 6.06
N SER A 134 -15.35 7.36 4.75
CA SER A 134 -15.71 6.13 4.05
C SER A 134 -14.85 4.92 4.44
N ILE A 135 -13.63 5.15 4.93
CA ILE A 135 -12.74 4.12 5.48
C ILE A 135 -13.02 3.96 6.96
N ASP A 136 -12.83 5.02 7.75
CA ASP A 136 -12.91 4.97 9.22
C ASP A 136 -14.29 4.54 9.71
N GLY A 137 -15.35 5.01 9.08
CA GLY A 137 -16.73 4.74 9.48
C GLY A 137 -17.30 3.41 9.00
N LEU A 138 -16.85 2.85 7.88
CA LEU A 138 -17.49 1.70 7.22
C LEU A 138 -16.54 0.53 6.94
N ASN A 139 -15.28 0.82 6.66
CA ASN A 139 -14.27 -0.16 6.25
C ASN A 139 -13.00 0.00 7.10
N THR A 140 -13.19 0.06 8.39
CA THR A 140 -12.19 0.42 9.41
C THR A 140 -10.87 -0.31 9.22
N LEU A 141 -9.78 0.47 9.24
CA LEU A 141 -8.42 -0.01 9.25
C LEU A 141 -8.00 -0.38 10.68
N VAL A 142 -7.44 -1.56 10.84
CA VAL A 142 -7.01 -2.08 12.14
C VAL A 142 -5.49 -2.21 12.17
N ARG A 143 -4.87 -1.87 13.28
CA ARG A 143 -3.42 -1.91 13.47
C ARG A 143 -2.88 -3.32 13.24
N GLY A 144 -1.94 -3.46 12.31
CA GLY A 144 -1.37 -4.74 11.89
C GLY A 144 -2.11 -5.41 10.72
N GLN A 145 -3.13 -4.76 10.15
CA GLN A 145 -3.89 -5.25 9.01
C GLN A 145 -3.20 -4.91 7.67
N LYS A 146 -3.46 -5.73 6.66
CA LYS A 146 -3.17 -5.47 5.24
C LYS A 146 -4.49 -5.14 4.54
N LEU A 147 -4.72 -3.88 4.23
CA LEU A 147 -5.96 -3.41 3.58
C LEU A 147 -5.62 -2.69 2.27
N PRO A 148 -5.67 -3.36 1.12
CA PRO A 148 -5.33 -2.77 -0.15
C PRO A 148 -6.38 -1.78 -0.66
N ILE A 149 -5.93 -0.84 -1.49
CA ILE A 149 -6.80 0.05 -2.28
C ILE A 149 -6.73 -0.41 -3.75
N PHE A 150 -7.87 -0.78 -4.29
CA PHE A 150 -8.03 -1.12 -5.70
C PHE A 150 -8.50 0.11 -6.45
N SER A 151 -7.60 0.67 -7.24
CA SER A 151 -7.85 1.83 -8.09
C SER A 151 -8.13 1.42 -9.53
N GLY A 152 -8.57 2.36 -10.34
CA GLY A 152 -8.67 2.24 -11.79
C GLY A 152 -7.82 3.30 -12.49
N ASN A 153 -7.65 3.17 -13.79
CA ASN A 153 -6.88 4.13 -14.58
C ASN A 153 -7.46 5.55 -14.45
N GLY A 154 -6.60 6.51 -14.13
CA GLY A 154 -6.96 7.91 -13.97
C GLY A 154 -7.73 8.27 -12.71
N LEU A 155 -7.92 7.33 -11.78
CA LEU A 155 -8.50 7.62 -10.48
C LEU A 155 -7.45 8.21 -9.51
N PRO A 156 -7.87 9.07 -8.57
CA PRO A 156 -6.97 9.87 -7.73
C PRO A 156 -6.43 9.08 -6.53
N HIS A 157 -5.86 7.89 -6.76
CA HIS A 157 -5.29 7.07 -5.68
C HIS A 157 -4.05 7.69 -5.04
N ALA A 158 -3.26 8.46 -5.82
CA ALA A 158 -2.10 9.17 -5.30
C ALA A 158 -2.50 10.23 -4.25
N GLN A 159 -3.56 11.00 -4.53
CA GLN A 159 -4.09 12.00 -3.59
C GLN A 159 -4.63 11.34 -2.32
N LEU A 160 -5.34 10.22 -2.45
CA LEU A 160 -5.84 9.46 -1.30
C LEU A 160 -4.70 8.87 -0.48
N ALA A 161 -3.67 8.31 -1.13
CA ALA A 161 -2.47 7.80 -0.46
C ALA A 161 -1.75 8.89 0.34
N ALA A 162 -1.54 10.06 -0.27
CA ALA A 162 -0.92 11.21 0.40
C ALA A 162 -1.77 11.71 1.58
N GLN A 163 -3.09 11.77 1.42
CA GLN A 163 -4.03 12.14 2.49
C GLN A 163 -3.91 11.19 3.69
N ILE A 164 -3.95 9.89 3.46
CA ILE A 164 -3.83 8.88 4.52
C ILE A 164 -2.45 8.98 5.20
N ALA A 165 -1.36 9.07 4.42
CA ALA A 165 -0.01 9.19 4.96
C ALA A 165 0.14 10.42 5.87
N ARG A 166 -0.45 11.55 5.47
CA ARG A 166 -0.39 12.81 6.21
C ARG A 166 -1.14 12.76 7.53
N GLN A 167 -2.31 12.12 7.58
CA GLN A 167 -3.24 12.28 8.69
C GLN A 167 -3.48 11.02 9.52
N ALA A 168 -3.01 9.84 9.09
CA ALA A 168 -3.21 8.60 9.82
C ALA A 168 -2.55 8.61 11.20
N LYS A 169 -3.25 8.02 12.18
CA LYS A 169 -2.79 7.88 13.57
C LYS A 169 -3.48 6.73 14.30
N VAL A 170 -2.85 6.25 15.35
CA VAL A 170 -3.48 5.37 16.36
C VAL A 170 -4.12 6.26 17.42
N LEU A 171 -5.37 5.99 17.80
CA LEU A 171 -6.06 6.76 18.82
C LEU A 171 -5.46 6.48 20.20
N GLY A 172 -5.23 7.55 20.96
CA GLY A 172 -4.69 7.45 22.32
C GLY A 172 -3.18 7.32 22.43
N ASP A 173 -2.48 7.18 21.31
CA ASP A 173 -1.02 7.11 21.28
C ASP A 173 -0.36 8.47 21.04
N SER A 174 0.90 8.60 21.48
CA SER A 174 1.66 9.81 21.18
C SER A 174 2.03 9.85 19.69
N ALA A 175 1.96 11.03 19.07
CA ALA A 175 2.31 11.23 17.67
C ALA A 175 3.78 10.80 17.36
N SER A 176 4.66 10.86 18.35
CA SER A 176 6.07 10.47 18.23
C SER A 176 6.29 8.96 18.05
N ASN A 177 5.28 8.13 18.35
CA ASN A 177 5.37 6.67 18.20
C ASN A 177 4.77 6.15 16.90
N PHE A 178 4.33 7.03 16.01
CA PHE A 178 3.74 6.67 14.72
C PHE A 178 4.61 7.15 13.57
N ALA A 179 4.95 6.26 12.67
CA ALA A 179 5.73 6.56 11.46
C ALA A 179 5.01 6.06 10.21
N VAL A 180 5.33 6.66 9.08
CA VAL A 180 4.89 6.23 7.76
C VAL A 180 6.12 5.81 6.95
N VAL A 181 6.03 4.67 6.28
CA VAL A 181 6.99 4.28 5.25
C VAL A 181 6.22 4.24 3.94
N PHE A 182 6.59 5.12 3.03
CA PHE A 182 5.90 5.30 1.77
C PHE A 182 6.82 4.86 0.62
N ALA A 183 6.38 3.93 -0.20
CA ALA A 183 7.09 3.52 -1.40
C ALA A 183 6.26 3.85 -2.65
N ALA A 184 6.78 4.75 -3.46
CA ALA A 184 6.24 5.10 -4.76
C ALA A 184 7.01 4.33 -5.84
N ILE A 185 6.31 3.42 -6.53
CA ILE A 185 6.89 2.35 -7.36
C ILE A 185 6.53 2.57 -8.82
N GLY A 186 7.50 2.87 -9.66
CA GLY A 186 7.31 3.05 -11.10
C GLY A 186 6.41 4.23 -11.46
N ILE A 187 6.48 5.31 -10.67
CA ILE A 187 5.67 6.52 -10.84
C ILE A 187 6.31 7.51 -11.81
N THR A 188 5.54 8.51 -12.26
CA THR A 188 6.09 9.61 -13.05
C THR A 188 6.91 10.56 -12.18
N PHE A 189 7.74 11.39 -12.82
CA PHE A 189 8.49 12.43 -12.10
C PHE A 189 7.54 13.43 -11.41
N GLU A 190 6.45 13.80 -12.06
CA GLU A 190 5.45 14.72 -11.53
C GLU A 190 4.76 14.16 -10.28
N GLU A 191 4.45 12.87 -10.27
CA GLU A 191 3.89 12.21 -9.07
C GLU A 191 4.92 12.14 -7.93
N SER A 192 6.18 11.89 -8.24
CA SER A 192 7.26 11.91 -7.24
C SER A 192 7.39 13.28 -6.60
N GLU A 193 7.46 14.34 -7.41
CA GLU A 193 7.49 15.72 -6.92
C GLU A 193 6.24 16.09 -6.12
N TYR A 194 5.06 15.61 -6.55
CA TYR A 194 3.82 15.79 -5.80
C TYR A 194 3.93 15.22 -4.38
N PHE A 195 4.38 13.98 -4.20
CA PHE A 195 4.51 13.38 -2.86
C PHE A 195 5.53 14.12 -2.00
N VAL A 196 6.70 14.43 -2.54
CA VAL A 196 7.76 15.15 -1.81
C VAL A 196 7.26 16.53 -1.34
N ASN A 197 6.65 17.28 -2.26
CA ASN A 197 6.17 18.63 -1.97
C ASN A 197 4.99 18.62 -1.01
N GLU A 198 4.06 17.66 -1.16
CA GLU A 198 2.89 17.52 -0.28
C GLU A 198 3.32 17.17 1.15
N PHE A 199 4.24 16.23 1.32
CA PHE A 199 4.72 15.85 2.65
C PHE A 199 5.55 16.96 3.30
N LYS A 200 6.36 17.71 2.54
CA LYS A 200 7.06 18.89 3.05
C LYS A 200 6.10 20.01 3.43
N ARG A 201 5.14 20.33 2.56
CA ARG A 201 4.14 21.40 2.78
C ARG A 201 3.33 21.17 4.06
N THR A 202 3.00 19.93 4.35
CA THR A 202 2.14 19.55 5.49
C THR A 202 2.92 19.19 6.76
N GLY A 203 4.25 19.11 6.70
CA GLY A 203 5.08 18.62 7.79
C GLY A 203 5.01 17.10 8.01
N ALA A 204 4.28 16.38 7.17
CA ALA A 204 4.18 14.90 7.27
C ALA A 204 5.52 14.22 6.98
N ILE A 205 6.43 14.90 6.28
CA ILE A 205 7.76 14.38 5.97
C ILE A 205 8.52 13.97 7.24
N ASP A 206 8.41 14.71 8.34
CA ASP A 206 9.20 14.50 9.56
C ASP A 206 8.99 13.11 10.19
N ARG A 207 7.84 12.49 9.93
CA ARG A 207 7.50 11.14 10.38
C ARG A 207 7.45 10.10 9.26
N THR A 208 7.93 10.47 8.05
CA THR A 208 7.85 9.64 6.85
C THR A 208 9.24 9.25 6.38
N VAL A 209 9.42 7.99 6.00
CA VAL A 209 10.50 7.50 5.17
C VAL A 209 9.93 7.30 3.77
N LEU A 210 10.42 8.07 2.79
CA LEU A 210 9.90 8.04 1.43
C LEU A 210 10.92 7.36 0.50
N PHE A 211 10.49 6.28 -0.15
CA PHE A 211 11.22 5.63 -1.25
C PHE A 211 10.54 5.97 -2.57
N THR A 212 11.29 6.41 -3.56
CA THR A 212 10.77 6.73 -4.89
C THR A 212 11.54 5.96 -5.96
N ASN A 213 10.80 5.30 -6.83
CA ASN A 213 11.29 4.68 -8.05
C ASN A 213 10.49 5.24 -9.23
N LEU A 214 11.19 5.83 -10.20
CA LEU A 214 10.56 6.44 -11.35
C LEU A 214 10.25 5.42 -12.46
N ALA A 215 9.35 5.78 -13.35
CA ALA A 215 8.94 4.92 -14.46
C ALA A 215 10.08 4.59 -15.43
N ASN A 216 11.08 5.45 -15.53
CA ASN A 216 12.28 5.26 -16.36
C ASN A 216 13.44 4.56 -15.63
N ASP A 217 13.30 4.28 -14.32
CA ASP A 217 14.30 3.52 -13.57
C ASP A 217 14.25 2.03 -13.96
N PRO A 218 15.35 1.29 -13.78
CA PRO A 218 15.43 -0.13 -14.13
C PRO A 218 14.41 -1.00 -13.39
N ALA A 219 13.91 -2.05 -14.06
CA ALA A 219 12.94 -2.98 -13.49
C ALA A 219 13.42 -3.62 -12.17
N VAL A 220 14.71 -3.87 -12.04
CA VAL A 220 15.31 -4.47 -10.82
C VAL A 220 15.23 -3.52 -9.64
N GLU A 221 15.48 -2.24 -9.85
CA GLU A 221 15.29 -1.21 -8.82
C GLU A 221 13.83 -1.15 -8.38
N ARG A 222 12.90 -1.21 -9.35
CA ARG A 222 11.45 -1.25 -9.09
C ARG A 222 11.04 -2.44 -8.23
N ILE A 223 11.61 -3.62 -8.47
CA ILE A 223 11.39 -4.82 -7.65
C ILE A 223 11.99 -4.67 -6.24
N SER A 224 13.11 -3.97 -6.10
CA SER A 224 13.77 -3.76 -4.81
C SER A 224 13.06 -2.72 -3.94
N THR A 225 12.43 -1.72 -4.53
CA THR A 225 11.81 -0.57 -3.83
C THR A 225 10.86 -0.97 -2.69
N PRO A 226 9.83 -1.82 -2.89
CA PRO A 226 8.94 -2.20 -1.80
C PRO A 226 9.66 -3.06 -0.73
N ARG A 227 10.68 -3.81 -1.11
CA ARG A 227 11.48 -4.60 -0.16
C ARG A 227 12.34 -3.71 0.72
N MET A 228 12.95 -2.65 0.15
CA MET A 228 13.65 -1.59 0.90
C MET A 228 12.71 -0.93 1.92
N ALA A 229 11.52 -0.52 1.46
CA ALA A 229 10.52 0.11 2.32
C ALA A 229 10.10 -0.80 3.48
N LEU A 230 9.85 -2.08 3.21
CA LEU A 230 9.47 -3.04 4.25
C LEU A 230 10.61 -3.31 5.24
N THR A 231 11.85 -3.34 4.78
CA THR A 231 13.03 -3.51 5.66
C THR A 231 13.19 -2.30 6.59
N ALA A 232 13.01 -1.08 6.09
CA ALA A 232 12.96 0.11 6.93
C ALA A 232 11.80 0.07 7.93
N ALA A 233 10.61 -0.36 7.49
CA ALA A 233 9.44 -0.50 8.35
C ALA A 233 9.64 -1.55 9.47
N GLU A 234 10.23 -2.70 9.16
CA GLU A 234 10.54 -3.74 10.14
C GLU A 234 11.51 -3.24 11.21
N TYR A 235 12.54 -2.50 10.81
CA TYR A 235 13.47 -1.89 11.75
C TYR A 235 12.76 -0.91 12.68
N LEU A 236 11.99 0.03 12.14
CA LEU A 236 11.27 1.03 12.94
C LEU A 236 10.21 0.37 13.85
N ALA A 237 9.50 -0.64 13.35
CA ALA A 237 8.44 -1.29 14.10
C ALA A 237 8.99 -2.25 15.16
N PHE A 238 9.87 -3.17 14.78
CA PHE A 238 10.22 -4.30 15.63
C PHE A 238 11.50 -4.11 16.44
N GLU A 239 12.32 -3.11 16.10
CA GLU A 239 13.51 -2.76 16.89
C GLU A 239 13.33 -1.42 17.63
N LYS A 240 12.69 -0.41 16.99
CA LYS A 240 12.42 0.88 17.64
C LYS A 240 11.05 0.94 18.33
N GLY A 241 10.20 -0.07 18.15
CA GLY A 241 8.90 -0.18 18.83
C GLY A 241 7.81 0.76 18.29
N MET A 242 7.97 1.30 17.08
CA MET A 242 7.03 2.26 16.48
C MET A 242 5.82 1.58 15.85
N HIS A 243 4.72 2.32 15.73
CA HIS A 243 3.60 1.92 14.90
C HIS A 243 3.83 2.46 13.49
N VAL A 244 4.09 1.56 12.55
CA VAL A 244 4.46 1.92 11.18
C VAL A 244 3.30 1.63 10.23
N LEU A 245 2.86 2.66 9.50
CA LEU A 245 1.98 2.52 8.37
C LEU A 245 2.81 2.46 7.08
N VAL A 246 2.74 1.34 6.38
CA VAL A 246 3.41 1.14 5.09
C VAL A 246 2.41 1.37 3.97
N ILE A 247 2.72 2.27 3.05
CA ILE A 247 1.94 2.50 1.84
C ILE A 247 2.81 2.16 0.63
N LEU A 248 2.35 1.22 -0.19
CA LEU A 248 3.05 0.77 -1.40
C LEU A 248 2.18 1.12 -2.62
N THR A 249 2.63 2.04 -3.46
CA THR A 249 1.92 2.47 -4.68
C THR A 249 2.90 2.62 -5.86
N ASP A 250 2.77 1.96 -7.01
CA ASP A 250 1.68 1.08 -7.41
C ASP A 250 2.19 -0.37 -7.50
N ILE A 251 1.47 -1.28 -6.89
CA ILE A 251 1.79 -2.71 -6.91
C ILE A 251 1.66 -3.29 -8.33
N THR A 252 0.82 -2.69 -9.19
CA THR A 252 0.74 -3.09 -10.59
C THR A 252 2.04 -2.86 -11.31
N ASN A 253 2.71 -1.72 -11.08
CA ASN A 253 4.03 -1.44 -11.66
C ASN A 253 5.10 -2.41 -11.14
N TYR A 254 5.00 -2.81 -9.88
CA TYR A 254 5.86 -3.86 -9.31
C TYR A 254 5.68 -5.20 -10.03
N ALA A 255 4.44 -5.64 -10.23
CA ALA A 255 4.14 -6.89 -10.91
C ALA A 255 4.55 -6.86 -12.40
N GLU A 256 4.42 -5.70 -13.07
CA GLU A 256 4.93 -5.51 -14.43
C GLU A 256 6.45 -5.65 -14.50
N ALA A 257 7.18 -5.13 -13.52
CA ALA A 257 8.63 -5.32 -13.45
C ALA A 257 9.01 -6.82 -13.28
N LEU A 258 8.26 -7.55 -12.45
CA LEU A 258 8.44 -9.01 -12.33
C LEU A 258 8.18 -9.72 -13.67
N ARG A 259 7.13 -9.32 -14.40
CA ARG A 259 6.82 -9.87 -15.71
C ARG A 259 7.94 -9.61 -16.72
N GLU A 260 8.47 -8.39 -16.75
CA GLU A 260 9.60 -8.01 -17.61
C GLU A 260 10.84 -8.87 -17.33
N VAL A 261 11.20 -9.02 -16.07
CA VAL A 261 12.36 -9.83 -15.67
C VAL A 261 12.15 -11.30 -15.97
N SER A 262 10.97 -11.86 -15.70
CA SER A 262 10.62 -13.25 -16.00
C SER A 262 10.68 -13.52 -17.52
N ALA A 263 10.19 -12.60 -18.35
CA ALA A 263 10.28 -12.69 -19.80
C ALA A 263 11.74 -12.66 -20.30
N ALA A 264 12.59 -11.79 -19.72
CA ALA A 264 14.01 -11.73 -20.05
C ALA A 264 14.74 -13.04 -19.70
N LYS A 265 14.35 -13.72 -18.62
CA LYS A 265 14.85 -15.04 -18.22
C LYS A 265 14.28 -16.18 -19.07
N LYS A 266 13.32 -15.91 -19.96
CA LYS A 266 12.60 -16.92 -20.74
C LYS A 266 11.90 -17.98 -19.88
N GLU A 267 11.43 -17.58 -18.70
CA GLU A 267 10.61 -18.44 -17.84
C GLU A 267 9.26 -18.75 -18.48
N VAL A 268 8.70 -19.90 -18.15
CA VAL A 268 7.36 -20.26 -18.67
C VAL A 268 6.32 -19.30 -18.05
N PRO A 269 5.60 -18.53 -18.87
CA PRO A 269 4.66 -17.55 -18.35
C PRO A 269 3.43 -18.24 -17.72
N GLY A 270 2.98 -17.68 -16.62
CA GLY A 270 1.70 -18.00 -16.02
C GLY A 270 0.55 -17.19 -16.62
N ARG A 271 -0.53 -17.03 -15.86
CA ARG A 271 -1.74 -16.29 -16.27
C ARG A 271 -1.40 -14.85 -16.67
N ARG A 272 -1.86 -14.43 -17.85
CA ARG A 272 -1.62 -13.11 -18.48
C ARG A 272 -0.13 -12.73 -18.61
N GLY A 273 0.75 -13.71 -18.69
CA GLY A 273 2.19 -13.49 -18.89
C GLY A 273 2.98 -13.15 -17.63
N TYR A 274 2.36 -13.14 -16.47
CA TYR A 274 3.06 -12.97 -15.20
C TYR A 274 3.82 -14.25 -14.82
N PRO A 275 4.89 -14.13 -14.02
CA PRO A 275 5.62 -15.31 -13.56
C PRO A 275 4.72 -16.22 -12.69
N GLY A 276 4.92 -17.52 -12.79
CA GLY A 276 4.14 -18.51 -12.01
C GLY A 276 4.24 -18.33 -10.51
N TYR A 277 5.32 -17.69 -10.02
CA TYR A 277 5.56 -17.40 -8.61
C TYR A 277 4.99 -16.06 -8.12
N LEU A 278 4.21 -15.32 -8.93
CA LEU A 278 3.67 -14.01 -8.55
C LEU A 278 2.90 -14.05 -7.21
N TYR A 279 2.10 -15.11 -6.98
CA TYR A 279 1.37 -15.27 -5.72
C TYR A 279 2.32 -15.39 -4.52
N THR A 280 3.30 -16.27 -4.62
CA THR A 280 4.28 -16.51 -3.53
C THR A 280 5.10 -15.26 -3.25
N ASP A 281 5.50 -14.53 -4.28
CA ASP A 281 6.29 -13.31 -4.16
C ASP A 281 5.48 -12.19 -3.46
N LEU A 282 4.24 -11.95 -3.89
CA LEU A 282 3.35 -11.00 -3.23
C LEU A 282 3.05 -11.43 -1.77
N ALA A 283 2.83 -12.73 -1.55
CA ALA A 283 2.56 -13.24 -0.21
C ALA A 283 3.75 -13.05 0.73
N GLN A 284 4.97 -13.35 0.29
CA GLN A 284 6.19 -13.12 1.07
C GLN A 284 6.35 -11.63 1.44
N MET A 285 6.04 -10.73 0.54
CA MET A 285 6.11 -9.30 0.76
C MET A 285 5.01 -8.82 1.73
N TYR A 286 3.75 -9.18 1.49
CA TYR A 286 2.63 -8.73 2.31
C TYR A 286 2.63 -9.33 3.72
N GLU A 287 3.08 -10.57 3.89
CA GLU A 287 3.14 -11.25 5.17
C GLU A 287 4.28 -10.76 6.10
N ARG A 288 5.07 -9.80 5.65
CA ARG A 288 5.98 -9.02 6.50
C ARG A 288 5.25 -8.02 7.39
N ALA A 289 4.02 -7.64 7.02
CA ALA A 289 3.15 -6.77 7.84
C ALA A 289 2.44 -7.55 8.95
N GLY A 290 2.16 -6.88 10.06
CA GLY A 290 1.41 -7.43 11.18
C GLY A 290 1.91 -6.93 12.54
N ARG A 291 1.44 -7.60 13.58
CA ARG A 291 1.89 -7.45 14.96
C ARG A 291 2.61 -8.72 15.41
N GLN A 292 3.59 -8.58 16.29
CA GLN A 292 4.31 -9.70 16.88
C GLN A 292 4.09 -9.75 18.40
N LEU A 293 3.84 -10.94 18.92
CA LEU A 293 3.75 -11.19 20.36
C LEU A 293 5.00 -10.67 21.09
N GLY A 294 4.78 -9.90 22.15
CA GLY A 294 5.88 -9.37 22.98
C GLY A 294 6.62 -8.17 22.39
N LYS A 295 6.22 -7.68 21.20
CA LYS A 295 6.77 -6.45 20.63
C LYS A 295 5.72 -5.33 20.62
N PRO A 296 6.07 -4.11 21.05
CA PRO A 296 5.13 -2.99 21.10
C PRO A 296 4.80 -2.45 19.71
N GLY A 297 5.74 -2.51 18.78
CA GLY A 297 5.60 -1.99 17.43
C GLY A 297 4.72 -2.85 16.53
N SER A 298 4.32 -2.30 15.39
CA SER A 298 3.46 -2.97 14.41
C SER A 298 3.68 -2.41 13.01
N ILE A 299 3.40 -3.24 12.01
CA ILE A 299 3.33 -2.81 10.60
C ILE A 299 1.91 -3.00 10.10
N THR A 300 1.25 -1.89 9.77
CA THR A 300 -0.03 -1.88 9.05
C THR A 300 0.26 -1.53 7.60
N MET A 301 -0.34 -2.21 6.64
CA MET A 301 0.02 -2.05 5.23
C MET A 301 -1.19 -1.69 4.38
N ILE A 302 -1.01 -0.71 3.52
CA ILE A 302 -1.96 -0.32 2.46
C ILE A 302 -1.25 -0.50 1.11
N PRO A 303 -1.32 -1.68 0.50
CA PRO A 303 -0.93 -1.85 -0.90
C PRO A 303 -1.95 -1.14 -1.79
N ILE A 304 -1.48 -0.30 -2.71
CA ILE A 304 -2.35 0.35 -3.70
C ILE A 304 -1.99 -0.23 -5.06
N LEU A 305 -3.00 -0.61 -5.81
CA LEU A 305 -2.85 -1.14 -7.15
C LEU A 305 -3.86 -0.53 -8.12
N THR A 306 -3.43 -0.37 -9.36
CA THR A 306 -4.30 0.03 -10.47
C THR A 306 -4.75 -1.21 -11.20
N MET A 307 -6.08 -1.45 -11.22
CA MET A 307 -6.66 -2.59 -11.95
C MET A 307 -6.58 -2.34 -13.45
N PRO A 308 -5.84 -3.15 -14.23
CA PRO A 308 -5.89 -3.05 -15.68
C PRO A 308 -7.31 -3.25 -16.20
N GLU A 309 -7.78 -2.35 -17.09
CA GLU A 309 -9.15 -2.38 -17.65
C GLU A 309 -10.29 -2.34 -16.59
N ASN A 310 -10.00 -1.90 -15.36
CA ASN A 310 -10.90 -1.99 -14.20
C ASN A 310 -11.36 -3.42 -13.87
N ASP A 311 -10.59 -4.43 -14.30
CA ASP A 311 -10.91 -5.84 -14.13
C ASP A 311 -10.42 -6.36 -12.77
N LYS A 312 -11.37 -6.60 -11.85
CA LYS A 312 -11.09 -7.17 -10.52
C LYS A 312 -10.59 -8.62 -10.59
N THR A 313 -10.83 -9.32 -11.71
CA THR A 313 -10.38 -10.70 -11.92
C THR A 313 -8.99 -10.80 -12.54
N HIS A 314 -8.35 -9.65 -12.80
CA HIS A 314 -6.97 -9.61 -13.22
C HIS A 314 -6.05 -10.21 -12.14
N PRO A 315 -4.95 -10.92 -12.50
CA PRO A 315 -4.09 -11.60 -11.51
C PRO A 315 -3.65 -10.74 -10.34
N ILE A 316 -3.35 -9.47 -10.55
CA ILE A 316 -2.82 -8.59 -9.49
C ILE A 316 -3.87 -8.29 -8.40
N PRO A 317 -5.07 -7.74 -8.70
CA PRO A 317 -6.09 -7.54 -7.68
C PRO A 317 -6.63 -8.87 -7.11
N ASP A 318 -6.78 -9.90 -7.95
CA ASP A 318 -7.27 -11.21 -7.55
C ASP A 318 -6.36 -11.82 -6.47
N LEU A 319 -5.05 -11.94 -6.74
CA LEU A 319 -4.09 -12.49 -5.80
C LEU A 319 -3.92 -11.62 -4.55
N THR A 320 -3.88 -10.30 -4.71
CA THR A 320 -3.82 -9.37 -3.57
C THR A 320 -5.03 -9.54 -2.64
N GLY A 321 -6.24 -9.68 -3.20
CA GLY A 321 -7.46 -9.90 -2.43
C GLY A 321 -7.47 -11.22 -1.64
N TYR A 322 -6.79 -12.27 -2.14
CA TYR A 322 -6.64 -13.54 -1.41
C TYR A 322 -5.67 -13.44 -0.24
N ILE A 323 -4.58 -12.68 -0.39
CA ILE A 323 -3.52 -12.61 0.63
C ILE A 323 -3.89 -11.63 1.75
N THR A 324 -4.66 -10.59 1.46
CA THR A 324 -4.94 -9.48 2.37
C THR A 324 -6.30 -9.62 3.09
N GLU A 325 -6.55 -8.77 4.08
CA GLU A 325 -7.76 -8.82 4.90
C GLU A 325 -8.86 -7.85 4.42
N GLY A 326 -9.11 -7.81 3.13
CA GLY A 326 -10.16 -6.99 2.51
C GLY A 326 -9.67 -6.17 1.34
N GLN A 327 -10.45 -5.17 0.94
CA GLN A 327 -10.10 -4.19 -0.10
C GLN A 327 -10.97 -2.93 0.01
N ILE A 328 -10.38 -1.80 -0.30
CA ILE A 328 -11.07 -0.54 -0.59
C ILE A 328 -11.10 -0.36 -2.10
N ILE A 329 -12.25 -0.06 -2.67
CA ILE A 329 -12.41 0.05 -4.12
C ILE A 329 -12.75 1.50 -4.48
N LEU A 330 -12.01 2.07 -5.44
CA LEU A 330 -12.31 3.38 -6.02
C LEU A 330 -13.22 3.23 -7.24
N SER A 331 -14.20 4.10 -7.37
CA SER A 331 -15.24 4.06 -8.41
C SER A 331 -15.05 5.15 -9.46
N GLN A 332 -15.03 4.75 -10.73
CA GLN A 332 -15.09 5.68 -11.87
C GLN A 332 -16.41 6.46 -11.90
N GLU A 333 -17.53 5.84 -11.50
CA GLU A 333 -18.84 6.48 -11.45
C GLU A 333 -18.85 7.64 -10.46
N LEU A 334 -18.41 7.38 -9.21
CA LEU A 334 -18.33 8.39 -8.17
C LEU A 334 -17.36 9.53 -8.54
N PHE A 335 -16.22 9.18 -9.14
CA PHE A 335 -15.27 10.18 -9.60
C PHE A 335 -15.84 11.11 -10.66
N ARG A 336 -16.58 10.56 -11.65
CA ARG A 336 -17.29 11.37 -12.66
C ARG A 336 -18.39 12.27 -12.08
N LYS A 337 -18.97 11.89 -10.94
CA LYS A 337 -19.93 12.72 -10.19
C LYS A 337 -19.24 13.81 -9.33
N GLY A 338 -17.90 13.88 -9.34
CA GLY A 338 -17.13 14.83 -8.51
C GLY A 338 -17.02 14.44 -7.04
N ILE A 339 -17.31 13.19 -6.68
CA ILE A 339 -17.15 12.66 -5.32
C ILE A 339 -15.67 12.35 -5.07
N ASN A 340 -15.07 12.98 -4.06
CA ASN A 340 -13.65 12.86 -3.76
C ASN A 340 -13.40 12.71 -2.24
N PRO A 341 -12.65 11.67 -1.80
CA PRO A 341 -12.16 10.53 -2.59
C PRO A 341 -13.32 9.64 -3.07
N PRO A 342 -13.24 9.03 -4.26
CA PRO A 342 -14.34 8.28 -4.86
C PRO A 342 -14.41 6.83 -4.34
N VAL A 343 -14.47 6.66 -3.04
CA VAL A 343 -14.52 5.33 -2.39
C VAL A 343 -15.91 4.72 -2.56
N ASP A 344 -15.98 3.59 -3.26
CA ASP A 344 -17.19 2.79 -3.37
C ASP A 344 -17.33 1.88 -2.16
N VAL A 345 -18.19 2.25 -1.23
CA VAL A 345 -18.31 1.56 0.06
C VAL A 345 -19.02 0.21 -0.03
N LEU A 346 -19.87 -0.02 -1.05
CA LEU A 346 -20.63 -1.27 -1.16
C LEU A 346 -19.76 -2.48 -1.51
N PRO A 347 -18.88 -2.41 -2.54
CA PRO A 347 -17.96 -3.51 -2.84
C PRO A 347 -16.69 -3.49 -1.99
N SER A 348 -16.46 -2.45 -1.20
CA SER A 348 -15.33 -2.37 -0.27
C SER A 348 -15.60 -3.21 0.97
N LEU A 349 -14.55 -3.82 1.50
CA LEU A 349 -14.65 -4.68 2.68
C LEU A 349 -13.36 -4.63 3.49
N SER A 350 -13.46 -4.37 4.79
CA SER A 350 -12.42 -4.70 5.77
C SER A 350 -12.90 -5.90 6.61
N ARG A 351 -12.20 -7.03 6.48
CA ARG A 351 -12.57 -8.27 7.22
C ARG A 351 -12.30 -8.15 8.71
N LEU A 352 -11.50 -7.21 9.14
CA LEU A 352 -11.14 -7.00 10.55
C LEU A 352 -11.87 -5.79 11.18
N LYS A 353 -12.76 -5.13 10.46
CA LYS A 353 -13.41 -3.88 10.90
C LYS A 353 -14.02 -3.98 12.31
N ASP A 354 -14.71 -5.10 12.61
CA ASP A 354 -15.37 -5.29 13.91
C ASP A 354 -14.36 -5.43 15.07
N LYS A 355 -13.09 -5.72 14.79
CA LYS A 355 -12.04 -5.83 15.80
C LYS A 355 -11.48 -4.48 16.24
N GLY A 356 -11.62 -3.46 15.39
CA GLY A 356 -11.09 -2.10 15.63
C GLY A 356 -12.09 -1.13 16.23
N VAL A 357 -13.38 -1.48 16.37
CA VAL A 357 -14.46 -0.53 16.75
C VAL A 357 -15.12 -0.88 18.08
N GLY A 358 -15.82 0.09 18.66
CA GLY A 358 -16.62 -0.08 19.88
C GLY A 358 -15.99 0.55 21.11
N VAL A 359 -16.52 0.17 22.28
CA VAL A 359 -16.12 0.71 23.59
C VAL A 359 -14.63 0.51 23.82
N GLY A 360 -13.96 1.59 24.24
CA GLY A 360 -12.52 1.59 24.51
C GLY A 360 -11.62 1.70 23.27
N LYS A 361 -12.20 1.73 22.06
CA LYS A 361 -11.48 1.84 20.79
C LYS A 361 -11.92 3.04 19.97
N THR A 362 -13.22 3.16 19.75
CA THR A 362 -13.86 4.28 19.07
C THR A 362 -15.04 4.78 19.91
N ARG A 363 -16.27 4.65 19.44
CA ARG A 363 -17.49 4.98 20.19
C ARG A 363 -18.41 3.75 20.24
N GLU A 364 -19.20 3.61 21.27
CA GLU A 364 -20.04 2.43 21.53
C GLU A 364 -21.04 2.11 20.43
N ASP A 365 -21.53 3.14 19.73
CA ASP A 365 -22.50 3.03 18.64
C ASP A 365 -21.87 2.70 17.27
N HIS A 366 -20.54 2.73 17.15
CA HIS A 366 -19.85 2.67 15.85
C HIS A 366 -20.27 1.45 15.02
N ALA A 367 -20.24 0.25 15.59
CA ALA A 367 -20.59 -0.98 14.86
C ALA A 367 -22.03 -0.97 14.33
N SER A 368 -22.99 -0.52 15.15
CA SER A 368 -24.40 -0.46 14.74
C SER A 368 -24.68 0.66 13.73
N THR A 369 -24.06 1.83 13.91
CA THR A 369 -24.13 2.96 13.00
C THR A 369 -23.55 2.58 11.63
N MET A 370 -22.37 1.94 11.59
CA MET A 370 -21.73 1.42 10.39
C MET A 370 -22.67 0.48 9.61
N ASN A 371 -23.26 -0.50 10.29
CA ASN A 371 -24.15 -1.46 9.66
C ASN A 371 -25.44 -0.82 9.16
N GLN A 372 -25.97 0.19 9.85
CA GLN A 372 -27.16 0.90 9.42
C GLN A 372 -26.89 1.83 8.21
N LEU A 373 -25.77 2.57 8.23
CA LEU A 373 -25.36 3.41 7.11
C LEU A 373 -25.15 2.58 5.84
N PHE A 374 -24.46 1.45 5.95
CA PHE A 374 -24.22 0.55 4.84
C PHE A 374 -25.54 0.04 4.25
N ALA A 375 -26.45 -0.45 5.09
CA ALA A 375 -27.74 -0.96 4.66
C ALA A 375 -28.62 0.14 4.04
N ALA A 376 -28.65 1.34 4.63
CA ALA A 376 -29.41 2.45 4.10
C ALA A 376 -28.89 2.92 2.73
N TYR A 377 -27.57 2.94 2.57
CA TYR A 377 -26.96 3.29 1.28
C TYR A 377 -27.25 2.24 0.21
N ALA A 378 -27.18 0.94 0.55
CA ALA A 378 -27.53 -0.13 -0.37
C ALA A 378 -28.97 -0.01 -0.84
N SER A 379 -29.92 0.16 0.09
CA SER A 379 -31.34 0.37 -0.25
C SER A 379 -31.55 1.66 -1.10
N GLY A 380 -30.80 2.72 -0.82
CA GLY A 380 -30.85 3.94 -1.60
C GLY A 380 -30.34 3.77 -3.04
N LYS A 381 -29.29 2.99 -3.25
CA LYS A 381 -28.78 2.67 -4.61
C LYS A 381 -29.84 1.83 -5.38
N GLU A 382 -30.42 0.85 -4.72
CA GLU A 382 -31.50 0.03 -5.31
C GLU A 382 -32.72 0.87 -5.68
N ALA A 383 -33.17 1.77 -4.80
CA ALA A 383 -34.25 2.70 -5.08
C ALA A 383 -33.96 3.61 -6.29
N LYS A 384 -32.73 4.10 -6.43
CA LYS A 384 -32.28 4.91 -7.58
C LYS A 384 -32.26 4.11 -8.89
N GLU A 385 -31.88 2.85 -8.86
CA GLU A 385 -31.95 1.96 -10.03
C GLU A 385 -33.39 1.75 -10.45
N LEU A 386 -34.28 1.46 -9.52
CA LEU A 386 -35.73 1.33 -9.77
C LEU A 386 -36.34 2.62 -10.33
N MET A 387 -35.95 3.78 -9.76
CA MET A 387 -36.38 5.09 -10.25
C MET A 387 -35.99 5.31 -11.72
N THR A 388 -34.78 4.87 -12.10
CA THR A 388 -34.28 5.00 -13.48
C THR A 388 -35.06 4.12 -14.46
N ILE A 389 -35.50 2.93 -14.01
CA ILE A 389 -36.20 1.96 -14.87
C ILE A 389 -37.74 2.25 -14.96
N LEU A 390 -38.35 2.52 -13.81
CA LEU A 390 -39.82 2.60 -13.67
C LEU A 390 -40.35 4.02 -13.53
N GLY A 391 -39.49 5.00 -13.30
CA GLY A 391 -39.87 6.40 -13.00
C GLY A 391 -40.15 6.62 -11.51
N GLU A 392 -40.07 7.87 -11.08
CA GLU A 392 -40.23 8.28 -9.68
C GLU A 392 -41.63 7.96 -9.11
N SER A 393 -42.66 8.01 -9.94
CA SER A 393 -44.04 7.72 -9.53
C SER A 393 -44.30 6.27 -9.13
N ALA A 394 -43.40 5.37 -9.46
CA ALA A 394 -43.49 3.95 -9.11
C ALA A 394 -42.89 3.63 -7.74
N LEU A 395 -42.18 4.56 -7.10
CA LEU A 395 -41.51 4.34 -5.82
C LEU A 395 -42.46 4.65 -4.65
N SER A 396 -42.30 3.91 -3.57
CA SER A 396 -42.94 4.24 -2.30
C SER A 396 -42.33 5.52 -1.67
N PRO A 397 -43.04 6.21 -0.79
CA PRO A 397 -42.50 7.36 -0.07
C PRO A 397 -41.21 7.02 0.71
N THR A 398 -41.10 5.79 1.20
CA THR A 398 -39.89 5.29 1.90
C THR A 398 -38.72 5.10 0.94
N ASP A 399 -38.97 4.56 -0.26
CA ASP A 399 -37.91 4.40 -1.28
C ASP A 399 -37.36 5.77 -1.74
N LEU A 400 -38.22 6.78 -1.85
CA LEU A 400 -37.80 8.16 -2.16
C LEU A 400 -36.88 8.72 -1.05
N LEU A 401 -37.16 8.43 0.22
CA LEU A 401 -36.28 8.82 1.33
C LEU A 401 -34.93 8.11 1.28
N TYR A 402 -34.92 6.81 0.93
CA TYR A 402 -33.67 6.07 0.74
C TYR A 402 -32.87 6.60 -0.46
N ALA A 403 -33.53 6.93 -1.57
CA ALA A 403 -32.85 7.56 -2.73
C ALA A 403 -32.21 8.90 -2.34
N LYS A 404 -32.95 9.73 -1.60
CA LYS A 404 -32.43 11.02 -1.08
C LYS A 404 -31.26 10.78 -0.10
N PHE A 405 -31.38 9.78 0.77
CA PHE A 405 -30.30 9.40 1.68
C PHE A 405 -29.03 9.03 0.92
N ALA A 406 -29.13 8.23 -0.16
CA ALA A 406 -27.99 7.84 -0.97
C ALA A 406 -27.27 9.05 -1.60
N ASP A 407 -28.02 10.03 -2.12
CA ASP A 407 -27.44 11.25 -2.68
C ASP A 407 -26.71 12.09 -1.64
N GLU A 408 -27.32 12.30 -0.47
CA GLU A 408 -26.70 13.06 0.61
C GLU A 408 -25.51 12.30 1.22
N PHE A 409 -25.58 10.97 1.28
CA PHE A 409 -24.48 10.12 1.72
C PHE A 409 -23.27 10.21 0.78
N GLU A 410 -23.44 10.09 -0.54
CA GLU A 410 -22.38 10.28 -1.52
C GLU A 410 -21.77 11.69 -1.39
N LYS A 411 -22.61 12.72 -1.33
CA LYS A 411 -22.20 14.12 -1.33
C LYS A 411 -21.52 14.59 -0.04
N ARG A 412 -21.95 14.12 1.11
CA ARG A 412 -21.53 14.66 2.41
C ARG A 412 -20.64 13.69 3.20
N TYR A 413 -20.92 12.38 3.13
CA TYR A 413 -20.17 11.37 3.89
C TYR A 413 -18.97 10.86 3.10
N VAL A 414 -19.17 10.41 1.87
CA VAL A 414 -18.11 9.90 1.01
C VAL A 414 -17.22 11.05 0.51
N SER A 415 -17.84 12.09 -0.05
CA SER A 415 -17.10 13.26 -0.52
C SER A 415 -16.69 14.15 0.63
N GLN A 416 -15.38 14.28 0.84
CA GLN A 416 -14.82 15.17 1.85
C GLN A 416 -13.63 16.00 1.34
N GLY A 417 -13.18 15.75 0.09
CA GLY A 417 -11.93 16.35 -0.44
C GLY A 417 -10.68 15.76 0.20
N TYR A 418 -9.53 16.14 -0.34
CA TYR A 418 -8.23 15.58 0.08
C TYR A 418 -7.55 16.35 1.21
N GLU A 419 -8.01 17.56 1.53
CA GLU A 419 -7.46 18.38 2.62
C GLU A 419 -8.18 18.16 3.96
N THR A 420 -9.35 17.55 3.95
CA THR A 420 -10.17 17.36 5.15
C THR A 420 -9.70 16.14 5.93
N ASN A 421 -9.50 16.33 7.23
CA ASN A 421 -9.20 15.26 8.18
C ASN A 421 -10.37 15.17 9.16
N ARG A 422 -11.22 14.16 9.00
CA ARG A 422 -12.35 13.92 9.90
C ARG A 422 -11.96 12.91 10.97
N SER A 423 -12.18 13.26 12.21
CA SER A 423 -12.07 12.29 13.31
C SER A 423 -13.18 11.23 13.21
N VAL A 424 -12.98 10.10 13.87
CA VAL A 424 -14.00 9.05 13.93
C VAL A 424 -15.29 9.56 14.60
N ILE A 425 -15.20 10.48 15.54
CA ILE A 425 -16.38 11.07 16.21
C ILE A 425 -17.16 11.95 15.23
N GLU A 426 -16.49 12.86 14.52
CA GLU A 426 -17.13 13.68 13.47
C GLU A 426 -17.74 12.81 12.36
N THR A 427 -17.06 11.71 11.99
CA THR A 427 -17.56 10.73 11.03
C THR A 427 -18.86 10.06 11.49
N LEU A 428 -18.91 9.64 12.77
CA LEU A 428 -20.11 9.03 13.35
C LEU A 428 -21.24 10.03 13.53
N ASP A 429 -20.95 11.26 13.96
CA ASP A 429 -21.96 12.30 14.11
C ASP A 429 -22.58 12.68 12.76
N LEU A 430 -21.77 12.81 11.73
CA LEU A 430 -22.26 12.99 10.35
C LEU A 430 -23.12 11.81 9.88
N GLY A 431 -22.74 10.60 10.25
CA GLY A 431 -23.55 9.40 9.98
C GLY A 431 -24.94 9.48 10.62
N TRP A 432 -25.01 9.88 11.88
CA TRP A 432 -26.30 10.08 12.58
C TRP A 432 -27.13 11.21 11.98
N GLU A 433 -26.49 12.31 11.59
CA GLU A 433 -27.18 13.39 10.90
C GLU A 433 -27.84 12.91 9.62
N LEU A 434 -27.13 12.12 8.80
CA LEU A 434 -27.68 11.55 7.57
C LEU A 434 -28.78 10.53 7.86
N LEU A 435 -28.64 9.67 8.88
CA LEU A 435 -29.69 8.73 9.28
C LEU A 435 -30.99 9.43 9.71
N SER A 436 -30.94 10.69 10.14
CA SER A 436 -32.13 11.49 10.49
C SER A 436 -33.05 11.79 9.28
N ILE A 437 -32.59 11.58 8.04
CA ILE A 437 -33.39 11.64 6.82
C ILE A 437 -34.45 10.53 6.82
N LEU A 438 -34.11 9.37 7.39
CA LEU A 438 -34.99 8.21 7.44
C LEU A 438 -35.89 8.27 8.69
N PRO A 439 -37.09 7.70 8.64
CA PRO A 439 -37.94 7.56 9.83
C PRO A 439 -37.28 6.59 10.83
N LYS A 440 -37.53 6.82 12.14
CA LYS A 440 -36.96 5.96 13.21
C LYS A 440 -37.28 4.46 13.03
N SER A 441 -38.43 4.15 12.45
CA SER A 441 -38.86 2.79 12.14
C SER A 441 -37.94 2.04 11.18
N GLU A 442 -37.15 2.77 10.36
CA GLU A 442 -36.20 2.21 9.41
C GLU A 442 -34.80 1.99 10.02
N LEU A 443 -34.53 2.50 11.22
CA LEU A 443 -33.24 2.31 11.92
C LEU A 443 -33.17 0.94 12.62
N LYS A 444 -33.49 -0.14 11.92
CA LYS A 444 -33.69 -1.50 12.44
C LYS A 444 -32.42 -2.17 12.96
N ARG A 445 -31.24 -1.65 12.59
CA ARG A 445 -29.94 -2.24 12.97
C ARG A 445 -29.32 -1.60 14.21
N ILE A 446 -30.00 -0.60 14.78
CA ILE A 446 -29.54 0.16 15.94
C ILE A 446 -30.53 -0.03 17.09
N LYS A 447 -30.02 -0.21 18.30
CA LYS A 447 -30.85 -0.32 19.51
C LYS A 447 -31.50 1.03 19.84
N GLN A 448 -32.69 0.98 20.45
CA GLN A 448 -33.47 2.17 20.77
C GLN A 448 -32.74 3.16 21.67
N ASP A 449 -32.00 2.67 22.67
CA ASP A 449 -31.19 3.48 23.58
C ASP A 449 -30.12 4.33 22.83
N MET A 450 -29.49 3.75 21.81
CA MET A 450 -28.53 4.46 20.96
C MET A 450 -29.23 5.48 20.06
N ILE A 451 -30.42 5.15 19.51
CA ILE A 451 -31.22 6.08 18.71
C ILE A 451 -31.60 7.29 19.55
N ASP A 452 -32.05 7.07 20.80
CA ASP A 452 -32.48 8.14 21.70
C ASP A 452 -31.29 9.03 22.16
N LYS A 453 -30.11 8.44 22.19
CA LYS A 453 -28.88 9.13 22.61
C LYS A 453 -28.23 9.94 21.48
N TYR A 454 -28.14 9.41 20.27
CA TYR A 454 -27.32 9.97 19.20
C TYR A 454 -28.09 10.57 18.04
N LEU A 455 -29.36 10.17 17.82
CA LEU A 455 -30.13 10.74 16.70
C LEU A 455 -30.45 12.22 16.97
N PRO A 456 -30.08 13.14 16.06
CA PRO A 456 -30.39 14.56 16.22
C PRO A 456 -31.89 14.78 16.45
N LYS A 457 -32.22 15.55 17.47
CA LYS A 457 -33.60 15.99 17.70
C LYS A 457 -33.97 16.99 16.59
N LYS A 458 -35.02 16.71 15.83
CA LYS A 458 -35.56 17.72 14.90
C LYS A 458 -35.99 18.91 15.76
N GLU A 459 -35.40 20.08 15.53
CA GLU A 459 -35.94 21.32 16.05
C GLU A 459 -37.38 21.45 15.50
N SER A 460 -38.33 21.52 16.41
CA SER A 460 -39.76 21.59 16.13
C SER A 460 -40.14 22.95 15.54
#